data_bbea0b2efc9912c2287cb9732c759a76
#
_entry.id   bbea0b2efc9912c2287cb9732c759a76
#
_cell.length_a   1.000
_cell.length_b   1.000
_cell.length_c   1.000
_cell.angle_alpha   90.00
_cell.angle_beta   90.00
_cell.angle_gamma   90.00
#
_symmetry.space_group_name_H-M   'P 1'
#
loop_
_entity.id
_entity.type
_entity.pdbx_description
1 polymer ?
#
loop_
_entity_poly.entity_id
_entity_poly.type
_entity_poly.pdbx_seq_one_letter_code
_entity_poly.pdbx_strand_id
1 'polypeptide(L)'
;MIAKEEVQTIIPIRKSGKLPYNEGDLCDVEIEKEYGSDHLFYRLSDIAAAAAEGDEIHISILDDLLATGGTAEGIARSMMSQKIVKDGREYKVVIDEFIFLVELDFLKGAERLEKIAPVKSIIHL
;
A
#
# COMPACT_ATOMS: atom_id res chain seq x y z
N MET A 1 -6.95 -24.05 -6.86
CA MET A 1 -7.00 -23.78 -6.18
C MET A 1 -6.52 -23.07 -5.49
N ILE A 2 -6.66 -22.72 -5.15
CA ILE A 2 -6.29 -22.04 -4.40
C ILE A 2 -6.01 -22.09 -3.38
N ALA A 3 -5.96 -22.11 -3.24
CA ALA A 3 -5.75 -22.13 -2.35
C ALA A 3 -5.58 -21.85 -1.29
N LYS A 4 -5.59 -22.19 -0.82
CA LYS A 4 -5.46 -21.88 0.29
C LYS A 4 -5.00 -20.78 0.54
N GLU A 5 -5.23 -20.37 -0.05
CA GLU A 5 -4.77 -19.52 0.11
C GLU A 5 -4.94 -18.87 1.06
N GLU A 6 -4.76 -18.74 1.17
CA GLU A 6 -4.50 -18.16 2.31
C GLU A 6 -5.41 -17.07 2.61
N VAL A 7 -5.75 -16.85 3.84
CA VAL A 7 -6.51 -15.68 4.29
C VAL A 7 -5.61 -14.48 4.12
N GLN A 8 -6.05 -13.55 3.31
CA GLN A 8 -5.31 -12.32 3.11
C GLN A 8 -5.77 -11.28 4.12
N THR A 9 -4.80 -10.67 4.79
CA THR A 9 -5.08 -9.58 5.71
C THR A 9 -5.29 -8.29 4.94
N ILE A 10 -6.37 -7.58 5.26
CA ILE A 10 -6.68 -6.31 4.62
C ILE A 10 -6.15 -5.18 5.48
N ILE A 11 -5.40 -4.26 4.86
CA ILE A 11 -4.86 -3.09 5.52
C ILE A 11 -5.60 -1.86 4.97
N PRO A 12 -6.56 -1.31 5.74
CA PRO A 12 -7.29 -0.13 5.27
C PRO A 12 -6.41 1.10 5.21
N ILE A 13 -6.57 1.90 4.15
CA ILE A 13 -5.90 3.18 4.00
C ILE A 13 -6.99 4.22 3.86
N ARG A 14 -7.01 5.21 4.74
CA ARG A 14 -8.10 6.16 4.86
C ARG A 14 -7.62 7.60 4.94
N LYS A 15 -8.48 8.52 4.54
CA LYS A 15 -8.26 9.94 4.82
C LYS A 15 -8.41 10.18 6.31
N SER A 16 -7.91 11.33 6.78
CA SER A 16 -7.83 11.64 8.21
C SER A 16 -9.15 11.42 8.95
N GLY A 17 -9.06 10.98 10.18
CA GLY A 17 -10.19 10.85 11.10
C GLY A 17 -11.03 9.60 10.92
N LYS A 18 -10.65 8.67 10.06
CA LYS A 18 -11.48 7.52 9.73
C LYS A 18 -11.03 6.19 10.32
N LEU A 19 -9.82 6.12 10.86
CA LEU A 19 -9.30 4.87 11.44
C LEU A 19 -9.19 4.99 12.95
N PRO A 20 -9.71 4.01 13.72
CA PRO A 20 -9.38 3.95 15.13
C PRO A 20 -7.91 3.53 15.27
N TYR A 21 -7.21 4.13 16.22
CA TYR A 21 -5.79 3.84 16.40
C TYR A 21 -5.37 4.01 17.85
N ASN A 22 -4.29 3.32 18.20
CA ASN A 22 -3.58 3.53 19.45
C ASN A 22 -2.39 4.46 19.18
N GLU A 23 -1.91 5.12 20.22
CA GLU A 23 -0.78 6.02 20.10
C GLU A 23 0.43 5.30 19.52
N GLY A 24 1.06 5.91 18.53
CA GLY A 24 2.23 5.35 17.86
C GLY A 24 1.93 4.34 16.77
N ASP A 25 0.65 3.98 16.57
CA ASP A 25 0.25 2.97 15.59
C ASP A 25 -0.14 3.57 14.24
N LEU A 26 -0.46 4.86 14.19
CA LEU A 26 -0.96 5.50 12.98
C LEU A 26 0.19 6.07 12.15
N CYS A 27 0.22 5.72 10.87
CA CYS A 27 1.16 6.30 9.91
C CYS A 27 0.44 7.30 9.04
N ASP A 28 1.00 8.50 8.91
CA ASP A 28 0.49 9.58 8.09
C ASP A 28 1.34 9.65 6.82
N VAL A 29 0.69 9.54 5.68
CA VAL A 29 1.35 9.68 4.37
C VAL A 29 0.84 10.95 3.73
N GLU A 30 1.72 11.90 3.48
CA GLU A 30 1.36 13.13 2.79
C GLU A 30 1.58 12.96 1.29
N ILE A 31 0.53 13.21 0.51
CA ILE A 31 0.58 13.14 -0.94
C ILE A 31 0.46 14.56 -1.48
N GLU A 32 1.51 15.06 -2.11
CA GLU A 32 1.51 16.40 -2.67
C GLU A 32 0.74 16.45 -3.98
N LYS A 33 -0.06 17.50 -4.15
CA LYS A 33 -0.85 17.75 -5.34
C LYS A 33 -0.70 19.21 -5.72
N GLU A 34 -1.18 19.58 -6.92
CA GLU A 34 -1.09 20.96 -7.41
C GLU A 34 -1.74 21.97 -6.48
N TYR A 35 -2.80 21.60 -5.81
CA TYR A 35 -3.60 22.50 -4.98
C TYR A 35 -3.47 22.22 -3.49
N GLY A 36 -2.36 21.67 -3.06
CA GLY A 36 -2.14 21.33 -1.66
C GLY A 36 -1.71 19.89 -1.50
N SER A 37 -1.98 19.33 -0.34
CA SER A 37 -1.64 17.94 -0.07
C SER A 37 -2.82 17.20 0.55
N ASP A 38 -2.89 15.90 0.27
CA ASP A 38 -3.79 14.99 0.93
C ASP A 38 -3.01 14.20 1.96
N HIS A 39 -3.67 13.82 3.04
CA HIS A 39 -3.09 12.94 4.04
C HIS A 39 -3.86 11.63 4.04
N LEU A 40 -3.13 10.53 3.98
CA LEU A 40 -3.68 9.20 4.07
C LEU A 40 -3.07 8.51 5.26
N PHE A 41 -3.85 7.65 5.89
CA PHE A 41 -3.44 7.01 7.14
C PHE A 41 -3.62 5.51 7.05
N TYR A 42 -2.67 4.78 7.62
CA TYR A 42 -2.79 3.35 7.83
C TYR A 42 -2.18 3.00 9.18
N ARG A 43 -2.45 1.81 9.67
CA ARG A 43 -1.97 1.39 10.99
C ARG A 43 -0.86 0.37 10.86
N LEU A 44 0.19 0.55 11.66
CA LEU A 44 1.29 -0.42 11.71
C LEU A 44 0.82 -1.78 12.19
N SER A 45 -0.14 -1.82 13.13
CA SER A 45 -0.69 -3.08 13.62
C SER A 45 -1.36 -3.90 12.52
N ASP A 46 -1.96 -3.24 11.53
CA ASP A 46 -2.56 -3.95 10.40
C ASP A 46 -1.50 -4.62 9.54
N ILE A 47 -0.35 -3.96 9.36
CA ILE A 47 0.76 -4.56 8.62
C ILE A 47 1.34 -5.73 9.43
N ALA A 48 1.54 -5.54 10.72
CA ALA A 48 2.07 -6.59 11.60
C ALA A 48 1.18 -7.83 11.59
N ALA A 49 -0.14 -7.65 11.48
CA ALA A 49 -1.08 -8.77 11.42
C ALA A 49 -0.88 -9.63 10.17
N ALA A 50 -0.25 -9.09 9.13
CA ALA A 50 0.04 -9.83 7.90
C ALA A 50 1.36 -10.59 7.96
N ALA A 51 2.11 -10.48 9.06
CA ALA A 51 3.39 -11.16 9.21
C ALA A 51 3.19 -12.68 9.22
N ALA A 52 4.03 -13.37 8.48
CA ALA A 52 3.98 -14.82 8.36
C ALA A 52 5.37 -15.38 8.66
N GLU A 53 5.67 -16.56 8.16
CA GLU A 53 7.00 -17.12 8.33
C GLU A 53 8.01 -16.32 7.52
N GLY A 54 9.23 -16.25 8.02
CA GLY A 54 10.31 -15.51 7.37
C GLY A 54 10.51 -14.14 7.97
N ASP A 55 11.06 -13.22 7.18
CA ASP A 55 11.43 -11.89 7.64
C ASP A 55 10.86 -10.79 6.73
N GLU A 56 9.93 -11.14 5.86
CA GLU A 56 9.30 -10.21 4.93
C GLU A 56 7.79 -10.26 5.05
N ILE A 57 7.18 -9.10 4.89
CA ILE A 57 5.73 -8.98 4.77
C ILE A 57 5.44 -8.51 3.35
N HIS A 58 4.73 -9.32 2.59
CA HIS A 58 4.41 -9.04 1.20
C HIS A 58 3.05 -8.38 1.08
N ILE A 59 2.99 -7.24 0.42
CA ILE A 59 1.78 -6.43 0.29
C ILE A 59 1.47 -6.18 -1.18
N SER A 60 0.20 -6.33 -1.56
CA SER A 60 -0.31 -5.87 -2.84
C SER A 60 -1.17 -4.63 -2.59
N ILE A 61 -1.01 -3.62 -3.40
CA ILE A 61 -1.77 -2.38 -3.27
C ILE A 61 -2.88 -2.38 -4.31
N LEU A 62 -4.12 -2.24 -3.84
CA LEU A 62 -5.31 -2.23 -4.69
C LEU A 62 -5.98 -0.87 -4.61
N ASP A 63 -6.40 -0.36 -5.77
CA ASP A 63 -7.22 0.85 -5.82
C ASP A 63 -8.13 0.77 -7.06
N ASP A 64 -9.10 1.67 -7.13
CA ASP A 64 -10.04 1.69 -8.24
C ASP A 64 -9.45 2.38 -9.47
N LEU A 65 -8.67 3.44 -9.30
CA LEU A 65 -8.19 4.24 -10.42
C LEU A 65 -6.69 4.51 -10.33
N LEU A 66 -6.00 4.25 -11.43
CA LEU A 66 -4.62 4.68 -11.62
C LEU A 66 -4.59 5.88 -12.55
N ALA A 67 -4.26 7.04 -12.03
CA ALA A 67 -4.05 8.26 -12.80
C ALA A 67 -2.54 8.49 -12.95
N THR A 68 -1.97 9.40 -12.18
CA THR A 68 -0.53 9.70 -12.25
C THR A 68 0.33 8.72 -11.46
N GLY A 69 -0.26 7.97 -10.55
CA GLY A 69 0.46 7.04 -9.69
C GLY A 69 1.05 7.65 -8.43
N GLY A 70 0.88 8.95 -8.22
CA GLY A 70 1.49 9.63 -7.07
C GLY A 70 1.00 9.11 -5.72
N THR A 71 -0.29 8.85 -5.61
CA THR A 71 -0.88 8.33 -4.37
C THR A 71 -0.34 6.93 -4.05
N ALA A 72 -0.41 6.03 -5.01
CA ALA A 72 0.06 4.66 -4.81
C ALA A 72 1.57 4.61 -4.54
N GLU A 73 2.34 5.45 -5.24
CA GLU A 73 3.77 5.53 -5.00
C GLU A 73 4.08 6.00 -3.58
N GLY A 74 3.40 7.05 -3.12
CA GLY A 74 3.61 7.57 -1.77
C GLY A 74 3.32 6.54 -0.71
N ILE A 75 2.21 5.83 -0.85
CA ILE A 75 1.83 4.75 0.08
C ILE A 75 2.86 3.63 0.06
N ALA A 76 3.26 3.17 -1.13
CA ALA A 76 4.22 2.08 -1.26
C ALA A 76 5.56 2.44 -0.61
N ARG A 77 6.07 3.63 -0.88
CA ARG A 77 7.35 4.06 -0.31
C ARG A 77 7.26 4.22 1.21
N SER A 78 6.14 4.74 1.70
CA SER A 78 5.92 4.85 3.14
C SER A 78 5.95 3.48 3.80
N MET A 79 5.20 2.51 3.25
CA MET A 79 5.15 1.16 3.82
C MET A 79 6.50 0.45 3.75
N MET A 80 7.23 0.60 2.64
CA MET A 80 8.55 0.00 2.50
C MET A 80 9.58 0.58 3.47
N SER A 81 9.35 1.78 3.98
CA SER A 81 10.26 2.42 4.93
C SER A 81 10.03 1.95 6.36
N GLN A 82 8.95 1.23 6.64
CA GLN A 82 8.63 0.81 8.00
C GLN A 82 9.41 -0.43 8.40
N LYS A 83 9.85 -0.44 9.66
CA LYS A 83 10.36 -1.65 10.30
C LYS A 83 9.25 -2.18 11.18
N ILE A 84 8.81 -3.38 10.90
CA ILE A 84 7.73 -4.01 11.64
C ILE A 84 8.34 -5.00 12.61
N VAL A 85 8.02 -4.85 13.90
CA VAL A 85 8.49 -5.77 14.92
C VAL A 85 7.27 -6.48 15.51
N LYS A 86 7.30 -7.81 15.48
CA LYS A 86 6.24 -8.64 16.02
C LYS A 86 6.86 -9.85 16.70
N ASP A 87 6.52 -10.07 17.95
CA ASP A 87 7.01 -11.20 18.74
C ASP A 87 8.54 -11.28 18.77
N GLY A 88 9.20 -10.11 18.87
CA GLY A 88 10.65 -10.03 18.90
C GLY A 88 11.33 -10.21 17.56
N ARG A 89 10.59 -10.36 16.47
CA ARG A 89 11.10 -10.49 15.11
C ARG A 89 10.92 -9.20 14.35
N GLU A 90 11.92 -8.85 13.55
CA GLU A 90 11.87 -7.69 12.68
C GLU A 90 11.50 -8.13 11.28
N TYR A 91 10.56 -7.44 10.66
CA TYR A 91 10.07 -7.73 9.32
C TYR A 91 10.29 -6.55 8.40
N LYS A 92 10.57 -6.85 7.15
CA LYS A 92 10.73 -5.89 6.09
C LYS A 92 9.48 -5.93 5.21
N VAL A 93 8.99 -4.78 4.79
CA VAL A 93 7.81 -4.71 3.91
C VAL A 93 8.26 -4.74 2.46
N VAL A 94 7.66 -5.63 1.68
CA VAL A 94 7.92 -5.77 0.24
C VAL A 94 6.60 -5.55 -0.49
N ILE A 95 6.61 -4.69 -1.50
CA ILE A 95 5.44 -4.48 -2.36
C ILE A 95 5.54 -5.45 -3.53
N ASP A 96 4.59 -6.37 -3.63
CA ASP A 96 4.57 -7.38 -4.67
C ASP A 96 4.00 -6.87 -5.99
N GLU A 97 2.96 -6.06 -5.92
CA GLU A 97 2.27 -5.59 -7.12
C GLU A 97 1.32 -4.45 -6.80
N PHE A 98 0.92 -3.74 -7.85
CA PHE A 98 -0.17 -2.76 -7.80
C PHE A 98 -1.28 -3.27 -8.71
N ILE A 99 -2.52 -3.22 -8.21
CA ILE A 99 -3.69 -3.70 -8.95
C ILE A 99 -4.72 -2.57 -8.99
N PHE A 100 -5.18 -2.23 -10.19
CA PHE A 100 -6.18 -1.18 -10.39
C PHE A 100 -7.34 -1.71 -11.23
N LEU A 101 -8.52 -1.19 -10.96
CA LEU A 101 -9.68 -1.48 -11.79
C LEU A 101 -9.56 -0.75 -13.13
N VAL A 102 -9.23 0.53 -13.10
CA VAL A 102 -9.12 1.38 -14.29
C VAL A 102 -7.78 2.10 -14.30
N GLU A 103 -7.12 2.11 -15.46
CA GLU A 103 -5.89 2.86 -15.65
C GLU A 103 -6.09 3.89 -16.76
N LEU A 104 -5.70 5.15 -16.49
CA LEU A 104 -5.67 6.22 -17.50
C LEU A 104 -4.29 6.20 -18.15
N ASP A 105 -4.16 5.48 -19.26
CA ASP A 105 -2.88 5.21 -19.89
C ASP A 105 -2.11 6.48 -20.26
N PHE A 106 -2.82 7.51 -20.66
CA PHE A 106 -2.18 8.75 -21.11
C PHE A 106 -1.44 9.51 -19.99
N LEU A 107 -1.71 9.18 -18.73
CA LEU A 107 -1.01 9.80 -17.61
C LEU A 107 0.24 9.05 -17.18
N LYS A 108 0.47 7.87 -17.76
CA LYS A 108 1.68 7.06 -17.56
C LYS A 108 2.00 6.73 -16.11
N GLY A 109 0.96 6.55 -15.30
CA GLY A 109 1.13 6.18 -13.90
C GLY A 109 1.82 4.84 -13.73
N ALA A 110 1.56 3.88 -14.64
CA ALA A 110 2.17 2.56 -14.56
C ALA A 110 3.69 2.65 -14.70
N GLU A 111 4.21 3.48 -15.59
CA GLU A 111 5.67 3.64 -15.73
C GLU A 111 6.30 4.09 -14.42
N ARG A 112 5.61 4.96 -13.70
CA ARG A 112 6.07 5.47 -12.41
C ARG A 112 6.11 4.38 -11.36
N LEU A 113 5.06 3.55 -11.29
CA LEU A 113 4.94 2.50 -10.28
C LEU A 113 5.78 1.27 -10.58
N GLU A 114 6.04 0.98 -11.85
CA GLU A 114 6.84 -0.18 -12.22
C GLU A 114 8.28 -0.11 -11.77
N LYS A 115 8.73 1.04 -11.34
CA LYS A 115 10.03 1.18 -10.68
C LYS A 115 10.05 0.50 -9.31
N ILE A 116 8.88 0.23 -8.74
CA ILE A 116 8.74 -0.41 -7.44
C ILE A 116 8.29 -1.86 -7.59
N ALA A 117 7.22 -2.10 -8.37
CA ALA A 117 6.62 -3.42 -8.53
C ALA A 117 5.74 -3.45 -9.78
N PRO A 118 5.40 -4.64 -10.29
CA PRO A 118 4.54 -4.76 -11.47
C PRO A 118 3.17 -4.12 -11.24
N VAL A 119 2.59 -3.58 -12.31
CA VAL A 119 1.27 -2.95 -12.31
C VAL A 119 0.32 -3.79 -13.15
N LYS A 120 -0.85 -4.09 -12.61
CA LYS A 120 -1.92 -4.80 -13.33
C LYS A 120 -3.16 -3.92 -13.30
N SER A 121 -3.78 -3.74 -14.46
CA SER A 121 -5.02 -2.97 -14.57
C SER A 121 -6.01 -3.74 -15.42
N ILE A 122 -7.29 -3.69 -15.03
CA ILE A 122 -8.32 -4.47 -15.73
C ILE A 122 -8.82 -3.71 -16.95
N ILE A 123 -9.04 -2.41 -16.81
CA ILE A 123 -9.56 -1.56 -17.88
C ILE A 123 -8.56 -0.44 -18.15
N HIS A 124 -8.23 -0.24 -19.42
CA HIS A 124 -7.35 0.85 -19.84
C HIS A 124 -8.16 1.88 -20.61
N LEU A 125 -8.03 3.12 -20.25
CA LEU A 125 -8.67 4.24 -20.95
C LEU A 125 -7.68 5.22 -21.53
#